data_38ad9f5ba3cb85adddad75d4a71ac90f
#
_entry.id   38ad9f5ba3cb85adddad75d4a71ac90f
#
_cell.length_a   1.000
_cell.length_b   1.000
_cell.length_c   1.000
_cell.angle_alpha   90.00
_cell.angle_beta   90.00
_cell.angle_gamma   90.00
#
_symmetry.space_group_name_H-M   'P 1'
#
loop_
_entity.id
_entity.type
_entity.pdbx_description
1 polymer ?
#
loop_
_entity_poly.entity_id
_entity_poly.type
_entity_poly.pdbx_seq_one_letter_code
_entity_poly.pdbx_strand_id
1 'polypeptide(L)'
;LFSTLVAMRTKNPDNYYQEQLWIDINKYLNDKNGFTKQLREHKTAKDKVLPDYNKIQEAVDSIFTIDSPQARELKLLLTIYMNYPFRLEVADLVYVPSKKDRIKMTVEDNWNGNYLQKHNQLGYYFIFNDYKTSDRYGMRSIWVKKDNPLTGLINEQVKNNGLKLGDKVFGNLTRNTMTQRITKFFEKTIGEKVSPTDLTKLLIQREYE
;
A
#
# COMPACT_ATOMS: atom_id res chain seq x y z
N LEU A 1 26.24 15.84 -1.09
CA LEU A 1 26.47 17.28 -1.34
C LEU A 1 25.43 18.15 -0.62
N PHE A 2 24.11 17.87 -0.75
CA PHE A 2 23.05 18.69 -0.13
C PHE A 2 23.04 18.62 1.40
N SER A 3 23.15 17.43 1.97
CA SER A 3 23.25 17.24 3.43
C SER A 3 24.48 17.91 4.03
N THR A 4 25.58 17.95 3.28
CA THR A 4 26.82 18.64 3.69
C THR A 4 26.65 20.15 3.69
N LEU A 5 25.94 20.72 2.72
CA LEU A 5 25.67 22.16 2.61
C LEU A 5 24.69 22.65 3.69
N VAL A 6 23.68 21.85 4.02
CA VAL A 6 22.76 22.14 5.15
C VAL A 6 23.51 22.10 6.48
N ALA A 7 24.43 21.14 6.67
CA ALA A 7 25.26 21.06 7.88
C ALA A 7 26.27 22.24 8.02
N MET A 8 26.75 22.77 6.90
CA MET A 8 27.61 23.96 6.91
C MET A 8 26.88 25.23 7.34
N ARG A 9 25.59 25.40 6.94
CA ARG A 9 24.77 26.54 7.37
C ARG A 9 24.54 26.56 8.88
N THR A 10 24.28 25.39 9.49
CA THR A 10 24.02 25.29 10.94
C THR A 10 25.25 25.64 11.79
N LYS A 11 26.46 25.54 11.24
CA LYS A 11 27.71 25.82 11.97
C LYS A 11 28.19 27.27 11.92
N ASN A 12 27.77 28.08 10.93
CA ASN A 12 28.24 29.47 10.78
C ASN A 12 27.17 30.34 10.09
N PRO A 13 26.15 30.83 10.83
CA PRO A 13 25.03 31.58 10.27
C PRO A 13 25.35 32.98 9.74
N ASP A 14 26.47 33.60 10.17
CA ASP A 14 26.74 35.01 9.96
C ASP A 14 27.70 35.31 8.79
N ASN A 15 27.97 34.39 7.90
CA ASN A 15 28.89 34.59 6.79
C ASN A 15 28.14 34.89 5.49
N TYR A 16 28.32 36.14 4.97
CA TYR A 16 27.71 36.64 3.72
C TYR A 16 27.87 35.71 2.52
N TYR A 17 29.00 35.02 2.35
CA TYR A 17 29.21 34.04 1.28
C TYR A 17 28.35 32.80 1.43
N GLN A 18 28.00 32.43 2.64
CA GLN A 18 27.11 31.30 2.90
C GLN A 18 25.66 31.67 2.60
N GLU A 19 25.27 32.93 2.80
CA GLU A 19 23.92 33.42 2.48
C GLU A 19 23.71 33.43 0.96
N GLN A 20 24.67 33.95 0.19
CA GLN A 20 24.61 33.94 -1.28
C GLN A 20 24.58 32.50 -1.83
N LEU A 21 25.43 31.61 -1.33
CA LEU A 21 25.45 30.21 -1.70
C LEU A 21 24.11 29.52 -1.38
N TRP A 22 23.49 29.90 -0.27
CA TRP A 22 22.18 29.37 0.10
C TRP A 22 21.04 29.86 -0.83
N ILE A 23 21.08 31.11 -1.25
CA ILE A 23 20.17 31.68 -2.24
C ILE A 23 20.30 30.92 -3.56
N ASP A 24 21.51 30.70 -4.03
CA ASP A 24 21.78 29.99 -5.28
C ASP A 24 21.35 28.51 -5.21
N ILE A 25 21.57 27.86 -4.08
CA ILE A 25 21.09 26.46 -3.85
C ILE A 25 19.56 26.42 -3.83
N ASN A 26 18.89 27.33 -3.15
CA ASN A 26 17.44 27.38 -3.13
C ASN A 26 16.86 27.66 -4.51
N LYS A 27 17.46 28.56 -5.28
CA LYS A 27 17.10 28.83 -6.68
C LYS A 27 17.24 27.56 -7.52
N TYR A 28 18.38 26.88 -7.46
CA TYR A 28 18.62 25.63 -8.17
C TYR A 28 17.61 24.53 -7.80
N LEU A 29 17.28 24.39 -6.51
CA LEU A 29 16.32 23.41 -6.03
C LEU A 29 14.90 23.74 -6.47
N ASN A 30 14.53 25.01 -6.47
CA ASN A 30 13.23 25.47 -6.96
C ASN A 30 13.11 25.23 -8.47
N ASP A 31 14.16 25.54 -9.23
CA ASP A 31 14.22 25.28 -10.66
C ASP A 31 14.14 23.76 -10.96
N LYS A 32 14.88 22.95 -10.18
CA LYS A 32 14.82 21.48 -10.29
C LYS A 32 13.47 20.93 -9.90
N ASN A 33 12.84 21.45 -8.84
CA ASN A 33 11.50 21.05 -8.41
C ASN A 33 10.44 21.48 -9.43
N GLY A 34 10.57 22.68 -10.00
CA GLY A 34 9.74 23.19 -11.09
C GLY A 34 9.85 22.29 -12.32
N PHE A 35 11.07 21.96 -12.74
CA PHE A 35 11.32 21.03 -13.86
C PHE A 35 10.78 19.61 -13.57
N THR A 36 11.01 19.10 -12.35
CA THR A 36 10.46 17.80 -11.95
C THR A 36 8.94 17.81 -11.90
N LYS A 37 8.33 18.93 -11.47
CA LYS A 37 6.88 19.12 -11.49
C LYS A 37 6.34 19.16 -12.91
N GLN A 38 6.97 19.94 -13.81
CA GLN A 38 6.63 19.99 -15.23
C GLN A 38 6.79 18.61 -15.90
N LEU A 39 7.86 17.86 -15.62
CA LEU A 39 8.03 16.50 -16.11
C LEU A 39 6.96 15.53 -15.59
N ARG A 40 6.50 15.72 -14.35
CA ARG A 40 5.38 14.94 -13.81
C ARG A 40 4.07 15.33 -14.47
N GLU A 41 3.81 16.62 -14.67
CA GLU A 41 2.64 17.13 -15.37
C GLU A 41 2.62 16.67 -16.84
N HIS A 42 3.76 16.69 -17.53
CA HIS A 42 3.85 16.12 -18.89
C HIS A 42 3.71 14.59 -18.93
N LYS A 43 4.10 13.87 -17.88
CA LYS A 43 3.87 12.42 -17.78
C LYS A 43 2.44 12.07 -17.37
N THR A 44 1.77 12.93 -16.59
CA THR A 44 0.36 12.80 -16.25
C THR A 44 -0.55 13.19 -17.41
N ALA A 45 -0.06 13.96 -18.40
CA ALA A 45 -0.81 14.28 -19.63
C ALA A 45 -1.03 13.07 -20.56
N LYS A 46 -0.42 11.92 -20.30
CA LYS A 46 -0.92 10.62 -20.73
C LYS A 46 -1.77 10.03 -19.59
N ASP A 47 -2.84 10.73 -19.21
CA ASP A 47 -3.79 10.21 -18.26
C ASP A 47 -4.36 8.92 -18.83
N LYS A 48 -3.90 7.81 -18.25
CA LYS A 48 -4.50 6.51 -18.50
C LYS A 48 -5.96 6.66 -18.10
N VAL A 49 -6.85 6.64 -19.08
CA VAL A 49 -8.28 6.58 -18.81
C VAL A 49 -8.50 5.36 -17.92
N LEU A 50 -8.99 5.61 -16.72
CA LEU A 50 -9.31 4.52 -15.80
C LEU A 50 -10.57 3.82 -16.31
N PRO A 51 -10.66 2.49 -16.18
CA PRO A 51 -11.86 1.76 -16.54
C PRO A 51 -13.06 2.22 -15.72
N ASP A 52 -14.27 2.04 -16.26
CA ASP A 52 -15.49 2.25 -15.52
C ASP A 52 -15.54 1.40 -14.25
N TYR A 53 -15.92 2.02 -13.12
CA TYR A 53 -15.98 1.35 -11.83
C TYR A 53 -16.93 0.14 -11.85
N ASN A 54 -18.11 0.26 -12.50
CA ASN A 54 -19.08 -0.83 -12.54
C ASN A 54 -18.50 -2.04 -13.30
N LYS A 55 -17.78 -1.81 -14.39
CA LYS A 55 -17.07 -2.85 -15.14
C LYS A 55 -16.02 -3.56 -14.29
N ILE A 56 -15.31 -2.81 -13.45
CA ILE A 56 -14.36 -3.37 -12.47
C ILE A 56 -15.09 -4.19 -11.43
N GLN A 57 -16.20 -3.68 -10.87
CA GLN A 57 -16.97 -4.39 -9.86
C GLN A 57 -17.55 -5.71 -10.40
N GLU A 58 -18.13 -5.70 -11.59
CA GLU A 58 -18.62 -6.91 -12.26
C GLU A 58 -17.52 -7.95 -12.46
N ALA A 59 -16.32 -7.50 -12.89
CA ALA A 59 -15.16 -8.38 -13.01
C ALA A 59 -14.77 -8.99 -11.65
N VAL A 60 -14.74 -8.19 -10.59
CA VAL A 60 -14.45 -8.67 -9.23
C VAL A 60 -15.51 -9.65 -8.77
N ASP A 61 -16.79 -9.39 -9.01
CA ASP A 61 -17.88 -10.28 -8.62
C ASP A 61 -17.79 -11.63 -9.34
N SER A 62 -17.32 -11.64 -10.59
CA SER A 62 -17.15 -12.89 -11.34
C SER A 62 -16.21 -13.91 -10.68
N ILE A 63 -15.18 -13.42 -9.92
CA ILE A 63 -14.24 -14.32 -9.25
C ILE A 63 -14.90 -15.10 -8.10
N PHE A 64 -16.01 -14.59 -7.54
CA PHE A 64 -16.70 -15.23 -6.43
C PHE A 64 -17.40 -16.53 -6.83
N THR A 65 -17.59 -16.77 -8.11
CA THR A 65 -18.14 -18.04 -8.64
C THR A 65 -17.09 -19.14 -8.77
N ILE A 66 -15.79 -18.80 -8.68
CA ILE A 66 -14.69 -19.75 -8.89
C ILE A 66 -14.20 -20.26 -7.53
N ASP A 67 -14.21 -21.57 -7.33
CA ASP A 67 -13.65 -22.21 -6.12
C ASP A 67 -12.31 -22.90 -6.42
N SER A 68 -11.22 -22.18 -6.19
CA SER A 68 -9.85 -22.69 -6.22
C SER A 68 -8.98 -21.94 -5.21
N PRO A 69 -7.86 -22.53 -4.74
CA PRO A 69 -6.94 -21.84 -3.82
C PRO A 69 -6.46 -20.48 -4.36
N GLN A 70 -6.14 -20.43 -5.65
CA GLN A 70 -5.69 -19.21 -6.32
C GLN A 70 -6.81 -18.17 -6.44
N ALA A 71 -8.04 -18.60 -6.71
CA ALA A 71 -9.20 -17.72 -6.77
C ALA A 71 -9.53 -17.15 -5.39
N ARG A 72 -9.48 -17.96 -4.32
CA ARG A 72 -9.71 -17.50 -2.93
C ARG A 72 -8.72 -16.39 -2.52
N GLU A 73 -7.43 -16.58 -2.79
CA GLU A 73 -6.42 -15.56 -2.52
C GLU A 73 -6.66 -14.28 -3.34
N LEU A 74 -7.03 -14.44 -4.62
CA LEU A 74 -7.32 -13.29 -5.49
C LEU A 74 -8.60 -12.56 -5.06
N LYS A 75 -9.66 -13.28 -4.63
CA LYS A 75 -10.87 -12.69 -4.02
C LYS A 75 -10.50 -11.78 -2.85
N LEU A 76 -9.68 -12.30 -1.93
CA LEU A 76 -9.24 -11.54 -0.77
C LEU A 76 -8.47 -10.27 -1.19
N LEU A 77 -7.51 -10.39 -2.11
CA LEU A 77 -6.73 -9.26 -2.62
C LEU A 77 -7.62 -8.20 -3.28
N LEU A 78 -8.50 -8.60 -4.20
CA LEU A 78 -9.39 -7.69 -4.91
C LEU A 78 -10.35 -7.00 -3.94
N THR A 79 -10.94 -7.74 -2.99
CA THR A 79 -11.82 -7.15 -1.95
C THR A 79 -11.07 -6.12 -1.11
N ILE A 80 -9.81 -6.37 -0.76
CA ILE A 80 -8.98 -5.38 -0.05
C ILE A 80 -8.84 -4.10 -0.89
N TYR A 81 -8.44 -4.20 -2.16
CA TYR A 81 -8.20 -3.04 -3.02
C TYR A 81 -9.48 -2.29 -3.45
N MET A 82 -10.63 -2.96 -3.46
CA MET A 82 -11.94 -2.33 -3.74
C MET A 82 -12.52 -1.59 -2.53
N ASN A 83 -12.02 -1.84 -1.32
CA ASN A 83 -12.57 -1.23 -0.12
C ASN A 83 -11.58 -0.31 0.62
N TYR A 84 -10.27 -0.43 0.34
CA TYR A 84 -9.25 0.31 1.07
C TYR A 84 -8.17 0.84 0.13
N PRO A 85 -7.77 2.13 0.24
CA PRO A 85 -6.74 2.74 -0.60
C PRO A 85 -5.34 2.30 -0.17
N PHE A 86 -5.12 0.98 -0.16
CA PHE A 86 -3.81 0.40 0.12
C PHE A 86 -2.92 0.45 -1.12
N ARG A 87 -1.63 0.41 -0.87
CA ARG A 87 -0.61 0.23 -1.90
C ARG A 87 -0.12 -1.23 -1.89
N LEU A 88 1.07 -1.46 -2.44
CA LEU A 88 1.63 -2.80 -2.62
C LEU A 88 2.14 -3.44 -1.31
N GLU A 89 2.18 -2.70 -0.20
CA GLU A 89 2.59 -3.18 1.13
C GLU A 89 1.70 -4.30 1.68
N VAL A 90 0.53 -4.49 1.11
CA VAL A 90 -0.37 -5.63 1.42
C VAL A 90 0.32 -6.98 1.17
N ALA A 91 1.23 -7.06 0.17
CA ALA A 91 1.99 -8.28 -0.10
C ALA A 91 2.94 -8.68 1.03
N ASP A 92 3.32 -7.72 1.88
CA ASP A 92 4.31 -7.93 2.94
C ASP A 92 3.67 -8.25 4.30
N LEU A 93 2.34 -8.34 4.37
CA LEU A 93 1.63 -8.60 5.61
C LEU A 93 1.98 -9.97 6.18
N VAL A 94 2.34 -10.00 7.46
CA VAL A 94 2.47 -11.24 8.24
C VAL A 94 1.28 -11.40 9.18
N TYR A 95 0.90 -12.63 9.47
CA TYR A 95 -0.22 -12.93 10.34
C TYR A 95 0.17 -12.89 11.82
N VAL A 96 -0.67 -12.24 12.64
CA VAL A 96 -0.51 -12.16 14.11
C VAL A 96 -1.81 -12.60 14.79
N PRO A 97 -1.84 -13.80 15.43
CA PRO A 97 -3.06 -14.39 15.97
C PRO A 97 -3.70 -13.63 17.12
N SER A 98 -2.91 -12.89 17.92
CA SER A 98 -3.40 -12.20 19.11
C SER A 98 -2.61 -10.94 19.46
N LYS A 99 -3.17 -10.12 20.38
CA LYS A 99 -2.47 -8.97 20.96
C LYS A 99 -1.20 -9.39 21.72
N LYS A 100 -1.21 -10.53 22.41
CA LYS A 100 -0.05 -11.06 23.13
C LYS A 100 1.09 -11.40 22.16
N ASP A 101 0.76 -12.10 21.07
CA ASP A 101 1.74 -12.43 20.02
C ASP A 101 2.30 -11.18 19.35
N ARG A 102 1.47 -10.15 19.14
CA ARG A 102 1.94 -8.86 18.66
C ARG A 102 3.00 -8.27 19.58
N ILE A 103 2.72 -8.18 20.89
CA ILE A 103 3.66 -7.60 21.87
C ILE A 103 4.99 -8.36 21.83
N LYS A 104 4.97 -9.69 21.82
CA LYS A 104 6.16 -10.50 21.67
C LYS A 104 6.94 -10.10 20.42
N MET A 105 6.31 -10.16 19.26
CA MET A 105 6.97 -9.91 17.98
C MET A 105 7.49 -8.46 17.83
N THR A 106 6.72 -7.45 18.26
CA THR A 106 7.10 -6.04 18.06
C THR A 106 7.99 -5.46 19.16
N VAL A 107 7.87 -5.95 20.40
CA VAL A 107 8.59 -5.42 21.55
C VAL A 107 9.78 -6.32 21.91
N GLU A 108 9.54 -7.62 22.07
CA GLU A 108 10.59 -8.56 22.48
C GLU A 108 11.56 -8.88 21.33
N ASP A 109 11.01 -9.13 20.12
CA ASP A 109 11.78 -9.47 18.92
C ASP A 109 12.18 -8.23 18.09
N ASN A 110 11.78 -7.02 18.51
CA ASN A 110 12.05 -5.74 17.84
C ASN A 110 11.67 -5.71 16.35
N TRP A 111 10.59 -6.41 15.99
CA TRP A 111 10.14 -6.50 14.59
C TRP A 111 9.22 -5.33 14.22
N ASN A 112 9.48 -4.65 13.11
CA ASN A 112 8.78 -3.43 12.68
C ASN A 112 8.20 -3.52 11.25
N GLY A 113 7.78 -4.69 10.82
CA GLY A 113 7.14 -4.86 9.50
C GLY A 113 5.63 -4.64 9.51
N ASN A 114 4.98 -5.00 8.41
CA ASN A 114 3.53 -4.89 8.24
C ASN A 114 2.82 -6.18 8.66
N TYR A 115 1.69 -6.06 9.36
CA TYR A 115 1.01 -7.26 9.84
C TYR A 115 -0.52 -7.15 9.85
N LEU A 116 -1.15 -8.32 9.74
CA LEU A 116 -2.58 -8.54 9.92
C LEU A 116 -2.82 -9.15 11.29
N GLN A 117 -3.29 -8.36 12.25
CA GLN A 117 -3.56 -8.83 13.60
C GLN A 117 -5.00 -9.25 13.77
N LYS A 118 -5.23 -10.47 14.26
CA LYS A 118 -6.54 -10.91 14.72
C LYS A 118 -6.88 -10.27 16.07
N HIS A 119 -8.05 -9.68 16.17
CA HIS A 119 -8.59 -9.16 17.42
C HIS A 119 -9.75 -10.03 17.88
N ASN A 120 -9.46 -11.08 18.65
CA ASN A 120 -10.38 -12.09 19.21
C ASN A 120 -11.79 -12.10 18.60
N GLN A 121 -12.76 -11.41 19.23
CA GLN A 121 -14.16 -11.42 18.77
C GLN A 121 -14.53 -10.23 17.88
N LEU A 122 -13.62 -9.29 17.63
CA LEU A 122 -13.96 -7.99 17.03
C LEU A 122 -13.54 -7.83 15.55
N GLY A 123 -12.76 -8.76 15.00
CA GLY A 123 -12.29 -8.71 13.61
C GLY A 123 -10.77 -8.68 13.46
N TYR A 124 -10.27 -7.83 12.55
CA TYR A 124 -8.86 -7.74 12.21
C TYR A 124 -8.36 -6.30 12.14
N TYR A 125 -7.07 -6.10 12.45
CA TYR A 125 -6.35 -4.87 12.16
C TYR A 125 -5.32 -5.11 11.07
N PHE A 126 -5.37 -4.32 10.01
CA PHE A 126 -4.23 -4.11 9.11
C PHE A 126 -3.33 -3.06 9.73
N ILE A 127 -2.08 -3.37 9.96
CA ILE A 127 -1.11 -2.47 10.56
C ILE A 127 0.09 -2.37 9.63
N PHE A 128 0.39 -1.13 9.24
CA PHE A 128 1.48 -0.79 8.32
C PHE A 128 2.48 0.10 9.05
N ASN A 129 3.65 -0.45 9.33
CA ASN A 129 4.79 0.26 9.88
C ASN A 129 5.79 0.62 8.78
N ASP A 130 5.95 -0.26 7.77
CA ASP A 130 6.83 -0.08 6.62
C ASP A 130 6.01 0.19 5.35
N TYR A 131 5.94 1.45 4.95
CA TYR A 131 5.34 1.92 3.70
C TYR A 131 6.03 3.22 3.24
N LYS A 132 5.84 3.60 1.97
CA LYS A 132 6.59 4.66 1.28
C LYS A 132 6.76 5.98 2.06
N THR A 133 5.85 6.32 2.96
CA THR A 133 5.83 7.58 3.71
C THR A 133 5.72 7.37 5.22
N SER A 134 6.08 6.18 5.72
CA SER A 134 6.04 5.82 7.14
C SER A 134 6.93 6.72 8.00
N ASP A 135 8.09 7.12 7.50
CA ASP A 135 9.00 8.05 8.19
C ASP A 135 8.33 9.41 8.50
N ARG A 136 7.36 9.81 7.68
CA ARG A 136 6.64 11.09 7.84
C ARG A 136 5.36 10.97 8.65
N TYR A 137 4.62 9.88 8.49
CA TYR A 137 3.26 9.73 9.03
C TYR A 137 3.15 8.67 10.13
N GLY A 138 4.24 7.95 10.40
CA GLY A 138 4.26 6.88 11.40
C GLY A 138 3.40 5.66 11.02
N MET A 139 3.03 4.89 12.00
CA MET A 139 2.20 3.69 11.84
C MET A 139 0.78 4.03 11.35
N ARG A 140 0.29 3.27 10.37
CA ARG A 140 -1.13 3.29 9.95
C ARG A 140 -1.82 2.01 10.41
N SER A 141 -3.01 2.16 10.99
CA SER A 141 -3.86 1.02 11.31
C SER A 141 -5.25 1.19 10.73
N ILE A 142 -5.80 0.10 10.19
CA ILE A 142 -7.17 0.05 9.67
C ILE A 142 -7.87 -1.14 10.30
N TRP A 143 -9.02 -0.86 10.90
CA TRP A 143 -9.82 -1.88 11.55
C TRP A 143 -10.90 -2.42 10.62
N VAL A 144 -10.92 -3.74 10.46
CA VAL A 144 -11.97 -4.50 9.77
C VAL A 144 -12.82 -5.19 10.83
N LYS A 145 -14.05 -4.71 11.00
CA LYS A 145 -14.99 -5.24 11.98
C LYS A 145 -15.37 -6.69 11.66
N LYS A 146 -15.84 -7.42 12.69
CA LYS A 146 -16.24 -8.83 12.57
C LYS A 146 -17.36 -9.07 11.54
N ASP A 147 -18.29 -8.16 11.43
CA ASP A 147 -19.43 -8.19 10.51
C ASP A 147 -19.10 -7.76 9.07
N ASN A 148 -17.89 -7.26 8.84
CA ASN A 148 -17.44 -6.91 7.50
C ASN A 148 -17.22 -8.18 6.66
N PRO A 149 -17.73 -8.26 5.41
CA PRO A 149 -17.52 -9.41 4.51
C PRO A 149 -16.05 -9.80 4.33
N LEU A 150 -15.13 -8.82 4.34
CA LEU A 150 -13.69 -9.07 4.27
C LEU A 150 -13.17 -9.95 5.41
N THR A 151 -13.79 -9.87 6.60
CA THR A 151 -13.43 -10.74 7.74
C THR A 151 -13.64 -12.21 7.44
N GLY A 152 -14.70 -12.56 6.70
CA GLY A 152 -14.95 -13.92 6.24
C GLY A 152 -13.83 -14.43 5.34
N LEU A 153 -13.44 -13.64 4.33
CA LEU A 153 -12.35 -13.97 3.40
C LEU A 153 -11.00 -14.12 4.11
N ILE A 154 -10.72 -13.24 5.09
CA ILE A 154 -9.50 -13.35 5.91
C ILE A 154 -9.51 -14.64 6.73
N ASN A 155 -10.64 -14.99 7.38
CA ASN A 155 -10.76 -16.23 8.14
C ASN A 155 -10.53 -17.46 7.25
N GLU A 156 -11.07 -17.47 6.05
CA GLU A 156 -10.84 -18.53 5.06
C GLU A 156 -9.36 -18.63 4.68
N GLN A 157 -8.72 -17.50 4.39
CA GLN A 157 -7.30 -17.45 4.06
C GLN A 157 -6.43 -18.00 5.19
N VAL A 158 -6.69 -17.56 6.43
CA VAL A 158 -5.97 -18.03 7.62
C VAL A 158 -6.17 -19.53 7.85
N LYS A 159 -7.41 -20.01 7.77
CA LYS A 159 -7.77 -21.42 8.01
C LYS A 159 -7.20 -22.33 6.92
N ASN A 160 -7.42 -22.00 5.65
CA ASN A 160 -7.04 -22.86 4.53
C ASN A 160 -5.53 -22.97 4.35
N ASN A 161 -4.78 -21.92 4.72
CA ASN A 161 -3.32 -21.95 4.66
C ASN A 161 -2.66 -22.32 6.00
N GLY A 162 -3.45 -22.56 7.05
CA GLY A 162 -2.95 -22.93 8.39
C GLY A 162 -2.01 -21.90 8.99
N LEU A 163 -2.27 -20.58 8.74
CA LEU A 163 -1.36 -19.51 9.10
C LEU A 163 -1.09 -19.43 10.61
N LYS A 164 0.18 -19.34 10.95
CA LYS A 164 0.70 -19.18 12.31
C LYS A 164 1.35 -17.81 12.48
N LEU A 165 1.75 -17.48 13.70
CA LEU A 165 2.49 -16.24 13.99
C LEU A 165 3.73 -16.10 13.08
N GLY A 166 3.81 -14.95 12.41
CA GLY A 166 4.91 -14.60 11.52
C GLY A 166 4.79 -15.11 10.09
N ASP A 167 3.81 -15.97 9.79
CA ASP A 167 3.59 -16.44 8.43
C ASP A 167 3.08 -15.30 7.53
N LYS A 168 3.55 -15.25 6.30
CA LYS A 168 3.04 -14.29 5.31
C LYS A 168 1.60 -14.61 4.94
N VAL A 169 0.72 -13.61 5.02
CA VAL A 169 -0.72 -13.76 4.71
C VAL A 169 -0.95 -14.25 3.28
N PHE A 170 -0.10 -13.82 2.35
CA PHE A 170 -0.16 -14.18 0.93
C PHE A 170 1.02 -15.07 0.50
N GLY A 171 1.57 -15.86 1.41
CA GLY A 171 2.64 -16.81 1.14
C GLY A 171 3.85 -16.17 0.46
N ASN A 172 4.26 -16.72 -0.68
CA ASN A 172 5.41 -16.21 -1.44
C ASN A 172 5.08 -15.07 -2.41
N LEU A 173 3.89 -14.46 -2.29
CA LEU A 173 3.48 -13.36 -3.14
C LEU A 173 4.37 -12.14 -2.87
N THR A 174 5.07 -11.67 -3.89
CA THR A 174 5.83 -10.41 -3.85
C THR A 174 4.97 -9.26 -4.37
N ARG A 175 5.35 -8.02 -4.10
CA ARG A 175 4.68 -6.81 -4.63
C ARG A 175 4.56 -6.87 -6.16
N ASN A 176 5.60 -7.36 -6.86
CA ASN A 176 5.60 -7.49 -8.31
C ASN A 176 4.66 -8.60 -8.80
N THR A 177 4.74 -9.80 -8.21
CA THR A 177 3.86 -10.93 -8.60
C THR A 177 2.40 -10.65 -8.26
N MET A 178 2.11 -9.93 -7.18
CA MET A 178 0.76 -9.46 -6.85
C MET A 178 0.23 -8.50 -7.93
N THR A 179 1.04 -7.51 -8.33
CA THR A 179 0.68 -6.59 -9.41
C THR A 179 0.39 -7.34 -10.71
N GLN A 180 1.26 -8.25 -11.10
CA GLN A 180 1.08 -9.06 -12.32
C GLN A 180 -0.19 -9.90 -12.25
N ARG A 181 -0.49 -10.51 -11.10
CA ARG A 181 -1.67 -11.36 -10.91
C ARG A 181 -2.97 -10.58 -11.05
N ILE A 182 -3.06 -9.41 -10.40
CA ILE A 182 -4.23 -8.52 -10.50
C ILE A 182 -4.38 -8.00 -11.93
N THR A 183 -3.29 -7.53 -12.55
CA THR A 183 -3.33 -7.01 -13.92
C THR A 183 -3.76 -8.08 -14.94
N LYS A 184 -3.22 -9.30 -14.84
CA LYS A 184 -3.61 -10.41 -15.71
C LYS A 184 -5.08 -10.83 -15.52
N PHE A 185 -5.58 -10.76 -14.29
CA PHE A 185 -6.99 -11.04 -14.03
C PHE A 185 -7.89 -10.09 -14.80
N PHE A 186 -7.69 -8.78 -14.69
CA PHE A 186 -8.50 -7.80 -15.40
C PHE A 186 -8.29 -7.86 -16.92
N GLU A 187 -7.07 -8.03 -17.38
CA GLU A 187 -6.78 -8.20 -18.81
C GLU A 187 -7.55 -9.39 -19.40
N LYS A 188 -7.64 -10.52 -18.66
CA LYS A 188 -8.39 -11.70 -19.08
C LYS A 188 -9.91 -11.49 -19.00
N THR A 189 -10.41 -10.79 -17.99
CA THR A 189 -11.85 -10.71 -17.69
C THR A 189 -12.53 -9.59 -18.47
N ILE A 190 -11.89 -8.43 -18.59
CA ILE A 190 -12.47 -7.23 -19.22
C ILE A 190 -11.64 -6.66 -20.38
N GLY A 191 -10.52 -7.30 -20.75
CA GLY A 191 -9.63 -6.86 -21.82
C GLY A 191 -8.78 -5.63 -21.50
N GLU A 192 -8.74 -5.20 -20.23
CA GLU A 192 -8.05 -3.98 -19.82
C GLU A 192 -6.98 -4.27 -18.73
N LYS A 193 -5.83 -3.57 -18.81
CA LYS A 193 -4.77 -3.69 -17.81
C LYS A 193 -5.04 -2.77 -16.64
N VAL A 194 -5.56 -3.33 -15.55
CA VAL A 194 -5.84 -2.62 -14.29
C VAL A 194 -4.86 -3.09 -13.22
N SER A 195 -4.07 -2.15 -12.69
CA SER A 195 -3.12 -2.43 -11.62
C SER A 195 -3.71 -2.13 -10.23
N PRO A 196 -3.11 -2.62 -9.12
CA PRO A 196 -3.50 -2.21 -7.78
C PRO A 196 -3.52 -0.70 -7.56
N THR A 197 -2.59 0.02 -8.20
CA THR A 197 -2.55 1.50 -8.14
C THR A 197 -3.75 2.13 -8.85
N ASP A 198 -4.21 1.55 -9.96
CA ASP A 198 -5.41 2.02 -10.67
C ASP A 198 -6.67 1.80 -9.82
N LEU A 199 -6.79 0.65 -9.16
CA LEU A 199 -7.90 0.37 -8.20
C LEU A 199 -7.91 1.39 -7.05
N THR A 200 -6.74 1.70 -6.48
CA THR A 200 -6.62 2.73 -5.44
C THR A 200 -7.06 4.10 -5.93
N LYS A 201 -6.72 4.48 -7.16
CA LYS A 201 -7.16 5.75 -7.76
C LYS A 201 -8.67 5.79 -7.98
N LEU A 202 -9.26 4.70 -8.50
CA LEU A 202 -10.70 4.57 -8.70
C LEU A 202 -11.47 4.70 -7.37
N LEU A 203 -10.98 4.04 -6.33
CA LEU A 203 -11.58 4.13 -5.00
C LEU A 203 -11.54 5.56 -4.46
N ILE A 204 -10.40 6.25 -4.59
CA ILE A 204 -10.25 7.64 -4.15
C ILE A 204 -11.18 8.56 -4.96
N GLN A 205 -11.25 8.41 -6.29
CA GLN A 205 -12.16 9.22 -7.12
C GLN A 205 -13.62 9.08 -6.66
N ARG A 206 -14.08 7.87 -6.43
CA ARG A 206 -15.43 7.58 -5.96
C ARG A 206 -15.78 8.21 -4.60
N GLU A 207 -14.81 8.34 -3.71
CA GLU A 207 -15.00 8.94 -2.39
C GLU A 207 -15.17 10.47 -2.45
N TYR A 208 -14.73 11.08 -3.57
CA TYR A 208 -14.77 12.55 -3.77
C TYR A 208 -15.83 13.01 -4.78
N GLU A 209 -16.55 12.09 -5.44
CA GLU A 209 -17.76 12.36 -6.23
C GLU A 209 -19.03 12.28 -5.37
#